data_7550d26f7b97f295bf70c7b74d3d9e4e
#
_entry.id   7550d26f7b97f295bf70c7b74d3d9e4e
#
_cell.length_a   1.000
_cell.length_b   1.000
_cell.length_c   1.000
_cell.angle_alpha   90.00
_cell.angle_beta   90.00
_cell.angle_gamma   90.00
#
_symmetry.space_group_name_H-M   'P 1'
#
loop_
_entity.id
_entity.type
_entity.pdbx_description
1 polymer ?
#
loop_
_entity_poly.entity_id
_entity_poly.type
_entity_poly.pdbx_seq_one_letter_code
_entity_poly.pdbx_strand_id
1 'polypeptide(L)'
;RIRQKTLQKQIETSEEAYSAIEDMLRPLDDPFTRVLRPKDYELLKSSNFGSEINGVGLQLGEDDEKKVKVISTLGGSPAEEAGIVSGDFIEKVDGILSEDLGLANTASKLRGESGTKVLVEISSESGEIREVDLERRSVDLRPVRTKRLRDDSHTIGYLRITQFSEIVPEKVEEALQELKEKEVEGLILDLRNNSGGLVSSGIAVADSLLSEKPVVETKNRNGIKDAIISQKETSFDGPMVTLVNKGTASASEILAGSLQDNGRSILMGERTYGKGLIQSLKSLGEDSGIAITVASYLTPKGNNIQGQGMIPDKSLDLADASEYGGSDDKWVRNAELFLESLLEKEEVSIQTSELSHEETQPDVAN
;
A
#
# COMPACT_ATOMS: atom_id res chain seq x y z
N ARG A 1 -12.50 3.56 37.42
CA ARG A 1 -11.64 2.61 38.17
C ARG A 1 -10.16 2.66 37.73
N ILE A 2 -9.86 2.67 36.44
CA ILE A 2 -8.49 2.76 35.92
C ILE A 2 -7.87 4.13 36.25
N ARG A 3 -8.58 5.24 36.00
CA ARG A 3 -8.16 6.60 36.32
C ARG A 3 -7.76 6.76 37.79
N GLN A 4 -8.48 6.13 38.73
CA GLN A 4 -8.14 6.19 40.17
C GLN A 4 -6.89 5.39 40.53
N LYS A 5 -6.61 4.25 39.88
CA LYS A 5 -5.39 3.46 40.10
C LYS A 5 -4.14 4.16 39.54
N THR A 6 -4.25 4.83 38.40
CA THR A 6 -3.13 5.56 37.78
C THR A 6 -2.79 6.84 38.55
N LEU A 7 -3.78 7.54 39.08
CA LEU A 7 -3.57 8.75 39.92
C LEU A 7 -2.95 8.47 41.28
N GLN A 8 -2.90 7.20 41.72
CA GLN A 8 -2.28 6.81 42.99
C GLN A 8 -0.80 6.40 42.85
N LYS A 9 -0.32 6.21 41.59
CA LYS A 9 1.07 5.89 41.31
C LYS A 9 1.82 7.21 41.07
N GLN A 10 2.80 7.50 41.87
CA GLN A 10 3.69 8.64 41.62
C GLN A 10 4.49 8.32 40.35
N ILE A 11 4.33 9.15 39.33
CA ILE A 11 5.02 9.03 38.03
C ILE A 11 6.20 9.98 38.09
N GLU A 12 7.41 9.45 38.07
CA GLU A 12 8.64 10.22 38.20
C GLU A 12 9.46 10.25 36.91
N THR A 13 9.20 9.32 35.99
CA THR A 13 9.94 9.20 34.74
C THR A 13 9.02 9.15 33.53
N SER A 14 9.54 9.54 32.35
CA SER A 14 8.80 9.45 31.08
C SER A 14 8.42 8.00 30.75
N GLU A 15 9.26 7.00 31.07
CA GLU A 15 8.93 5.58 30.87
C GLU A 15 7.77 5.11 31.75
N GLU A 16 7.69 5.55 32.99
CA GLU A 16 6.53 5.27 33.83
C GLU A 16 5.27 5.92 33.30
N ALA A 17 5.38 7.13 32.72
CA ALA A 17 4.27 7.81 32.06
C ALA A 17 3.79 7.03 30.84
N TYR A 18 4.69 6.59 29.97
CA TYR A 18 4.35 5.76 28.80
C TYR A 18 3.66 4.46 29.21
N SER A 19 4.23 3.73 30.16
CA SER A 19 3.62 2.50 30.68
C SER A 19 2.23 2.72 31.27
N ALA A 20 2.03 3.83 31.99
CA ALA A 20 0.72 4.18 32.53
C ALA A 20 -0.31 4.50 31.44
N ILE A 21 0.11 5.14 30.35
CA ILE A 21 -0.75 5.39 29.18
C ILE A 21 -1.06 4.08 28.46
N GLU A 22 -0.08 3.20 28.25
CA GLU A 22 -0.29 1.87 27.67
C GLU A 22 -1.31 1.06 28.49
N ASP A 23 -1.21 1.06 29.83
CA ASP A 23 -2.20 0.42 30.69
C ASP A 23 -3.61 1.03 30.55
N MET A 24 -3.71 2.34 30.27
CA MET A 24 -4.99 3.00 30.01
C MET A 24 -5.56 2.64 28.63
N LEU A 25 -4.71 2.36 27.66
CA LEU A 25 -5.13 2.00 26.29
C LEU A 25 -5.51 0.53 26.16
N ARG A 26 -4.87 -0.37 26.94
CA ARG A 26 -5.11 -1.82 26.90
C ARG A 26 -6.59 -2.25 26.88
N PRO A 27 -7.52 -1.61 27.64
CA PRO A 27 -8.94 -1.96 27.59
C PRO A 27 -9.66 -1.62 26.29
N LEU A 28 -9.03 -0.89 25.36
CA LEU A 28 -9.60 -0.59 24.05
C LEU A 28 -9.57 -1.81 23.14
N ASP A 29 -8.72 -2.79 23.47
CA ASP A 29 -8.54 -4.03 22.67
C ASP A 29 -8.28 -3.73 21.18
N ASP A 30 -7.49 -2.69 20.94
CA ASP A 30 -7.11 -2.20 19.61
C ASP A 30 -5.58 -2.16 19.50
N PRO A 31 -4.97 -3.09 18.74
CA PRO A 31 -3.52 -3.18 18.62
C PRO A 31 -2.90 -1.97 17.91
N PHE A 32 -3.70 -1.18 17.19
CA PHE A 32 -3.23 -0.01 16.45
C PHE A 32 -3.22 1.26 17.30
N THR A 33 -3.99 1.31 18.39
CA THR A 33 -3.96 2.43 19.35
C THR A 33 -2.82 2.22 20.34
N ARG A 34 -1.75 3.04 20.20
CA ARG A 34 -0.52 2.87 20.98
C ARG A 34 0.21 4.17 21.26
N VAL A 35 1.02 4.17 22.30
CA VAL A 35 1.99 5.23 22.59
C VAL A 35 3.16 5.09 21.61
N LEU A 36 3.64 6.23 21.14
CA LEU A 36 4.83 6.36 20.30
C LEU A 36 5.89 7.09 21.14
N ARG A 37 6.92 6.37 21.52
CA ARG A 37 8.11 6.93 22.18
C ARG A 37 8.86 7.86 21.22
N PRO A 38 9.74 8.73 21.67
CA PRO A 38 10.37 9.76 20.82
C PRO A 38 10.93 9.23 19.51
N LYS A 39 11.65 8.12 19.54
CA LYS A 39 12.21 7.49 18.34
C LYS A 39 11.12 7.05 17.34
N ASP A 40 10.07 6.39 17.85
CA ASP A 40 8.99 5.89 17.01
C ASP A 40 8.14 7.01 16.43
N TYR A 41 7.96 8.08 17.22
CA TYR A 41 7.22 9.26 16.80
C TYR A 41 7.98 10.04 15.71
N GLU A 42 9.29 10.23 15.87
CA GLU A 42 10.17 10.86 14.88
C GLU A 42 10.21 10.04 13.59
N LEU A 43 10.33 8.71 13.70
CA LEU A 43 10.30 7.80 12.55
C LEU A 43 8.99 7.86 11.77
N LEU A 44 7.87 7.93 12.48
CA LEU A 44 6.56 8.04 11.83
C LEU A 44 6.40 9.40 11.13
N LYS A 45 6.93 10.47 11.71
CA LYS A 45 6.99 11.79 11.07
C LYS A 45 7.88 11.77 9.82
N SER A 46 9.11 11.27 9.94
CA SER A 46 10.06 11.26 8.83
C SER A 46 9.61 10.41 7.64
N SER A 47 8.95 9.27 7.90
CA SER A 47 8.41 8.42 6.82
C SER A 47 7.30 9.10 6.01
N ASN A 48 6.55 10.02 6.60
CA ASN A 48 5.52 10.79 5.90
C ASN A 48 6.10 11.82 4.93
N PHE A 49 7.33 12.31 5.18
CA PHE A 49 7.99 13.33 4.34
C PHE A 49 8.86 12.75 3.22
N GLY A 50 8.94 11.42 3.07
CA GLY A 50 9.71 10.80 1.99
C GLY A 50 11.23 10.94 2.15
N SER A 51 11.73 11.14 3.39
CA SER A 51 13.17 11.17 3.66
C SER A 51 13.82 9.79 3.50
N GLU A 52 15.06 9.76 2.98
CA GLU A 52 15.84 8.53 2.86
C GLU A 52 15.93 7.78 4.19
N ILE A 53 15.59 6.50 4.17
CA ILE A 53 15.72 5.63 5.34
C ILE A 53 16.83 4.62 5.06
N ASN A 54 17.90 4.67 5.86
CA ASN A 54 18.93 3.68 5.81
C ASN A 54 18.49 2.42 6.58
N GLY A 55 18.45 1.30 5.91
CA GLY A 55 18.02 0.04 6.49
C GLY A 55 17.96 -1.09 5.47
N VAL A 56 17.21 -2.13 5.81
CA VAL A 56 17.05 -3.32 4.97
C VAL A 56 15.79 -3.30 4.11
N GLY A 57 14.90 -2.32 4.26
CA GLY A 57 13.69 -2.15 3.46
C GLY A 57 12.54 -3.08 3.86
N LEU A 58 12.38 -3.36 5.14
CA LEU A 58 11.24 -4.11 5.69
C LEU A 58 10.23 -3.17 6.36
N GLN A 59 8.97 -3.37 6.07
CA GLN A 59 7.87 -2.84 6.85
C GLN A 59 7.30 -3.95 7.74
N LEU A 60 7.26 -3.68 9.03
CA LEU A 60 6.91 -4.66 10.05
C LEU A 60 5.59 -4.31 10.73
N GLY A 61 4.89 -5.33 11.20
CA GLY A 61 3.74 -5.26 12.07
C GLY A 61 3.80 -6.37 13.12
N GLU A 62 2.77 -6.44 13.94
CA GLU A 62 2.55 -7.54 14.88
C GLU A 62 1.29 -8.30 14.47
N ASP A 63 1.30 -9.61 14.65
CA ASP A 63 0.10 -10.43 14.57
C ASP A 63 -0.67 -10.45 15.91
N ASP A 64 -1.75 -11.23 15.99
CA ASP A 64 -2.58 -11.36 17.19
C ASP A 64 -1.82 -11.99 18.37
N GLU A 65 -0.74 -12.76 18.11
CA GLU A 65 0.15 -13.37 19.11
C GLU A 65 1.32 -12.45 19.47
N LYS A 66 1.39 -11.23 18.91
CA LYS A 66 2.48 -10.23 19.05
C LYS A 66 3.81 -10.66 18.45
N LYS A 67 3.81 -11.60 17.52
CA LYS A 67 4.97 -11.92 16.73
C LYS A 67 5.22 -10.84 15.70
N VAL A 68 6.49 -10.51 15.47
CA VAL A 68 6.88 -9.50 14.49
C VAL A 68 6.77 -10.08 13.08
N LYS A 69 5.80 -9.58 12.32
CA LYS A 69 5.46 -10.03 10.97
C LYS A 69 5.90 -9.01 9.93
N VAL A 70 6.40 -9.49 8.80
CA VAL A 70 6.67 -8.68 7.61
C VAL A 70 5.34 -8.34 6.94
N ILE A 71 5.00 -7.04 6.89
CA ILE A 71 3.84 -6.53 6.15
C ILE A 71 4.19 -6.42 4.68
N SER A 72 5.35 -5.82 4.37
CA SER A 72 5.83 -5.68 3.00
C SER A 72 7.34 -5.47 2.95
N THR A 73 7.93 -5.73 1.79
CA THR A 73 9.30 -5.32 1.43
C THR A 73 9.27 -4.11 0.51
N LEU A 74 10.22 -3.21 0.67
CA LEU A 74 10.35 -2.06 -0.24
C LEU A 74 11.06 -2.50 -1.52
N GLY A 75 10.54 -2.08 -2.67
CA GLY A 75 11.08 -2.45 -3.98
C GLY A 75 12.54 -2.04 -4.17
N GLY A 76 13.40 -2.97 -4.60
CA GLY A 76 14.84 -2.79 -4.76
C GLY A 76 15.60 -2.73 -3.43
N SER A 77 15.00 -3.19 -2.34
CA SER A 77 15.64 -3.23 -1.03
C SER A 77 16.44 -4.51 -0.80
N PRO A 78 17.41 -4.50 0.14
CA PRO A 78 18.12 -5.71 0.55
C PRO A 78 17.23 -6.86 0.99
N ALA A 79 16.11 -6.56 1.63
CA ALA A 79 15.14 -7.58 2.06
C ALA A 79 14.41 -8.22 0.87
N GLU A 80 14.00 -7.44 -0.14
CA GLU A 80 13.39 -7.97 -1.36
C GLU A 80 14.39 -8.82 -2.14
N GLU A 81 15.63 -8.34 -2.33
CA GLU A 81 16.71 -9.08 -2.99
C GLU A 81 17.03 -10.42 -2.29
N ALA A 82 16.87 -10.47 -0.98
CA ALA A 82 17.05 -11.68 -0.17
C ALA A 82 15.81 -12.60 -0.18
N GLY A 83 14.76 -12.25 -0.92
CA GLY A 83 13.55 -13.05 -1.04
C GLY A 83 12.70 -13.09 0.23
N ILE A 84 12.76 -12.06 1.07
CA ILE A 84 11.83 -11.89 2.19
C ILE A 84 10.51 -11.38 1.61
N VAL A 85 9.41 -11.99 2.04
CA VAL A 85 8.07 -11.69 1.49
C VAL A 85 7.09 -11.28 2.58
N SER A 86 5.97 -10.66 2.17
CA SER A 86 4.86 -10.41 3.07
C SER A 86 4.32 -11.71 3.66
N GLY A 87 4.12 -11.72 4.98
CA GLY A 87 3.70 -12.91 5.71
C GLY A 87 4.82 -13.60 6.49
N ASP A 88 6.09 -13.42 6.12
CA ASP A 88 7.23 -13.92 6.89
C ASP A 88 7.26 -13.32 8.30
N PHE A 89 7.84 -14.05 9.25
CA PHE A 89 8.06 -13.58 10.63
C PHE A 89 9.54 -13.33 10.88
N ILE A 90 9.85 -12.29 11.65
CA ILE A 90 11.20 -12.05 12.15
C ILE A 90 11.37 -12.80 13.46
N GLU A 91 12.17 -13.83 13.46
CA GLU A 91 12.45 -14.64 14.65
C GLU A 91 13.55 -14.00 15.50
N LYS A 92 14.68 -13.62 14.87
CA LYS A 92 15.80 -12.98 15.55
C LYS A 92 16.44 -11.88 14.71
N VAL A 93 17.01 -10.89 15.40
CA VAL A 93 17.89 -9.88 14.81
C VAL A 93 19.21 -9.84 15.60
N ASP A 94 20.34 -10.12 14.93
CA ASP A 94 21.67 -10.27 15.54
C ASP A 94 21.65 -11.22 16.73
N GLY A 95 20.95 -12.36 16.60
CA GLY A 95 20.83 -13.40 17.61
C GLY A 95 19.88 -13.10 18.78
N ILE A 96 19.22 -11.94 18.81
CA ILE A 96 18.25 -11.56 19.84
C ILE A 96 16.84 -11.84 19.33
N LEU A 97 16.03 -12.55 20.13
CA LEU A 97 14.64 -12.87 19.79
C LEU A 97 13.83 -11.59 19.57
N SER A 98 13.04 -11.57 18.51
CA SER A 98 12.16 -10.43 18.18
C SER A 98 11.04 -10.25 19.20
N GLU A 99 10.60 -11.34 19.84
CA GLU A 99 9.63 -11.31 20.95
C GLU A 99 10.17 -10.54 22.17
N ASP A 100 11.47 -10.68 22.47
CA ASP A 100 12.12 -9.94 23.56
C ASP A 100 12.34 -8.47 23.21
N LEU A 101 12.55 -8.18 21.92
CA LEU A 101 12.77 -6.83 21.42
C LEU A 101 11.43 -6.04 21.31
N GLY A 102 10.39 -6.71 20.90
CA GLY A 102 9.15 -6.08 20.44
C GLY A 102 9.32 -5.38 19.09
N LEU A 103 8.22 -5.01 18.47
CA LEU A 103 8.16 -4.44 17.11
C LEU A 103 9.10 -3.24 16.92
N ALA A 104 9.07 -2.28 17.85
CA ALA A 104 9.80 -1.03 17.70
C ALA A 104 11.33 -1.24 17.75
N ASN A 105 11.83 -2.06 18.69
CA ASN A 105 13.26 -2.32 18.78
C ASN A 105 13.73 -3.23 17.64
N THR A 106 12.93 -4.20 17.21
CA THR A 106 13.21 -5.01 16.03
C THR A 106 13.39 -4.12 14.81
N ALA A 107 12.44 -3.23 14.54
CA ALA A 107 12.53 -2.26 13.44
C ALA A 107 13.74 -1.33 13.58
N SER A 108 14.07 -0.88 14.81
CA SER A 108 15.25 -0.04 15.08
C SER A 108 16.56 -0.75 14.77
N LYS A 109 16.67 -2.04 15.11
CA LYS A 109 17.87 -2.84 14.83
C LYS A 109 18.09 -3.14 13.34
N LEU A 110 17.01 -3.24 12.57
CA LEU A 110 17.08 -3.44 11.12
C LEU A 110 17.53 -2.17 10.38
N ARG A 111 17.42 -1.02 11.02
CA ARG A 111 17.99 0.26 10.54
C ARG A 111 19.44 0.40 11.01
N GLY A 112 20.16 1.30 10.38
CA GLY A 112 21.52 1.63 10.76
C GLY A 112 22.28 2.30 9.63
N GLU A 113 23.57 2.52 9.83
CA GLU A 113 24.44 3.17 8.86
C GLU A 113 24.55 2.34 7.57
N SER A 114 24.48 3.00 6.42
CA SER A 114 24.60 2.35 5.11
C SER A 114 25.94 1.62 4.98
N GLY A 115 25.91 0.42 4.41
CA GLY A 115 27.08 -0.48 4.29
C GLY A 115 27.30 -1.40 5.50
N THR A 116 26.59 -1.19 6.62
CA THR A 116 26.64 -2.13 7.75
C THR A 116 25.72 -3.32 7.53
N LYS A 117 26.02 -4.45 8.15
CA LYS A 117 25.26 -5.68 8.02
C LYS A 117 24.42 -5.97 9.26
N VAL A 118 23.35 -6.73 9.07
CA VAL A 118 22.49 -7.26 10.13
C VAL A 118 22.10 -8.70 9.79
N LEU A 119 22.26 -9.61 10.74
CA LEU A 119 21.84 -11.00 10.58
C LEU A 119 20.39 -11.12 11.07
N VAL A 120 19.53 -11.64 10.20
CA VAL A 120 18.11 -11.81 10.49
C VAL A 120 17.72 -13.27 10.32
N GLU A 121 17.16 -13.87 11.37
CA GLU A 121 16.49 -15.17 11.29
C GLU A 121 15.02 -14.94 11.02
N ILE A 122 14.51 -15.53 9.96
CA ILE A 122 13.11 -15.40 9.53
C ILE A 122 12.46 -16.78 9.41
N SER A 123 11.17 -16.86 9.70
CA SER A 123 10.35 -18.02 9.38
C SER A 123 9.28 -17.65 8.36
N SER A 124 9.06 -18.55 7.39
CA SER A 124 7.95 -18.41 6.45
C SER A 124 6.60 -18.79 7.10
N GLU A 125 5.48 -18.45 6.46
CA GLU A 125 4.15 -18.93 6.89
C GLU A 125 4.06 -20.47 6.97
N SER A 126 4.90 -21.19 6.21
CA SER A 126 5.00 -22.66 6.28
C SER A 126 5.85 -23.18 7.44
N GLY A 127 6.51 -22.30 8.19
CA GLY A 127 7.39 -22.63 9.32
C GLY A 127 8.82 -22.97 8.93
N GLU A 128 9.22 -22.74 7.67
CA GLU A 128 10.63 -22.90 7.26
C GLU A 128 11.45 -21.73 7.81
N ILE A 129 12.52 -22.05 8.57
CA ILE A 129 13.41 -21.06 9.16
C ILE A 129 14.67 -20.93 8.33
N ARG A 130 15.10 -19.67 8.09
CA ARG A 130 16.36 -19.36 7.42
C ARG A 130 17.03 -18.13 8.02
N GLU A 131 18.34 -18.10 7.96
CA GLU A 131 19.14 -16.91 8.30
C GLU A 131 19.51 -16.14 7.02
N VAL A 132 19.43 -14.82 7.09
CA VAL A 132 19.73 -13.91 5.99
C VAL A 132 20.65 -12.79 6.50
N ASP A 133 21.80 -12.61 5.83
CA ASP A 133 22.74 -11.51 6.12
C ASP A 133 22.40 -10.34 5.21
N LEU A 134 21.79 -9.29 5.76
CA LEU A 134 21.30 -8.13 5.03
C LEU A 134 22.24 -6.94 5.19
N GLU A 135 22.67 -6.35 4.09
CA GLU A 135 23.42 -5.09 4.10
C GLU A 135 22.46 -3.91 4.18
N ARG A 136 22.60 -3.04 5.19
CA ARG A 136 21.82 -1.81 5.27
C ARG A 136 22.25 -0.87 4.16
N ARG A 137 21.30 -0.37 3.41
CA ARG A 137 21.51 0.61 2.33
C ARG A 137 20.56 1.81 2.49
N SER A 138 20.91 2.94 1.89
CA SER A 138 19.90 3.94 1.58
C SER A 138 18.92 3.32 0.60
N VAL A 139 17.70 3.08 1.04
CA VAL A 139 16.66 2.53 0.18
C VAL A 139 16.18 3.66 -0.70
N ASP A 140 16.26 3.48 -2.03
CA ASP A 140 15.74 4.44 -3.00
C ASP A 140 14.22 4.55 -2.86
N LEU A 141 13.80 5.59 -2.17
CA LEU A 141 12.40 5.89 -1.92
C LEU A 141 11.73 6.63 -3.08
N ARG A 142 12.19 6.43 -4.35
CA ARG A 142 11.36 6.87 -5.46
C ARG A 142 10.01 6.15 -5.39
N PRO A 143 8.98 6.80 -4.81
CA PRO A 143 7.73 6.11 -4.53
C PRO A 143 6.92 5.84 -5.79
N VAL A 144 7.25 6.50 -6.89
CA VAL A 144 6.59 6.39 -8.19
C VAL A 144 7.63 6.04 -9.25
N ARG A 145 7.35 4.99 -10.01
CA ARG A 145 8.18 4.54 -11.14
C ARG A 145 7.29 4.27 -12.34
N THR A 146 7.72 4.67 -13.53
CA THR A 146 7.01 4.44 -14.78
C THR A 146 7.85 3.64 -15.75
N LYS A 147 7.19 2.88 -16.57
CA LYS A 147 7.78 2.16 -17.69
C LYS A 147 6.78 2.07 -18.82
N ARG A 148 7.23 2.19 -20.05
CA ARG A 148 6.46 1.83 -21.23
C ARG A 148 6.78 0.39 -21.59
N LEU A 149 5.75 -0.43 -21.60
CA LEU A 149 5.80 -1.80 -22.07
C LEU A 149 5.36 -1.77 -23.54
N ARG A 150 6.10 -2.42 -24.41
CA ARG A 150 5.75 -2.51 -25.84
C ARG A 150 5.45 -3.95 -26.17
N ASP A 151 4.28 -4.17 -26.73
CA ASP A 151 4.02 -5.30 -27.61
C ASP A 151 3.90 -4.81 -29.06
N ASP A 152 3.78 -5.72 -30.02
CA ASP A 152 3.76 -5.40 -31.45
C ASP A 152 2.49 -4.63 -31.88
N SER A 153 1.40 -4.70 -31.08
CA SER A 153 0.09 -4.12 -31.42
C SER A 153 -0.29 -2.89 -30.57
N HIS A 154 -0.05 -2.92 -29.25
CA HIS A 154 -0.50 -1.86 -28.33
C HIS A 154 0.62 -1.33 -27.44
N THR A 155 0.43 -0.11 -26.93
CA THR A 155 1.35 0.50 -25.98
C THR A 155 0.75 0.51 -24.59
N ILE A 156 1.31 -0.29 -23.69
CA ILE A 156 0.85 -0.38 -22.30
C ILE A 156 1.79 0.40 -21.38
N GLY A 157 1.21 1.25 -20.54
CA GLY A 157 1.93 1.93 -19.46
C GLY A 157 1.99 1.07 -18.20
N TYR A 158 3.12 1.10 -17.54
CA TYR A 158 3.30 0.52 -16.21
C TYR A 158 3.63 1.65 -15.23
N LEU A 159 2.83 1.77 -14.19
CA LEU A 159 2.97 2.74 -13.11
C LEU A 159 3.02 2.00 -11.77
N ARG A 160 4.15 2.03 -11.09
CA ARG A 160 4.32 1.43 -9.78
C ARG A 160 4.35 2.49 -8.70
N ILE A 161 3.55 2.30 -7.65
CA ILE A 161 3.58 3.11 -6.43
C ILE A 161 4.02 2.20 -5.28
N THR A 162 5.15 2.51 -4.63
CA THR A 162 5.72 1.67 -3.57
C THR A 162 5.32 2.12 -2.17
N GLN A 163 4.93 3.39 -2.00
CA GLN A 163 4.50 3.97 -0.72
C GLN A 163 3.72 5.26 -0.99
N PHE A 164 2.83 5.64 -0.09
CA PHE A 164 2.11 6.92 -0.14
C PHE A 164 2.73 7.94 0.80
N SER A 165 3.37 8.97 0.25
CA SER A 165 3.93 10.14 0.93
C SER A 165 3.34 11.44 0.35
N GLU A 166 3.70 12.60 0.90
CA GLU A 166 3.18 13.90 0.45
C GLU A 166 3.49 14.20 -1.02
N ILE A 167 4.61 13.71 -1.56
CA ILE A 167 5.04 13.97 -2.95
C ILE A 167 4.36 13.06 -3.98
N VAL A 168 3.73 11.96 -3.56
CA VAL A 168 3.22 10.92 -4.47
C VAL A 168 2.13 11.42 -5.41
N PRO A 169 1.13 12.22 -4.98
CA PRO A 169 0.11 12.72 -5.88
C PRO A 169 0.70 13.51 -7.06
N GLU A 170 1.64 14.41 -6.79
CA GLU A 170 2.33 15.19 -7.83
C GLU A 170 3.14 14.28 -8.77
N LYS A 171 3.88 13.32 -8.21
CA LYS A 171 4.67 12.38 -9.01
C LYS A 171 3.82 11.43 -9.85
N VAL A 172 2.63 11.09 -9.42
CA VAL A 172 1.67 10.30 -10.20
C VAL A 172 1.11 11.13 -11.35
N GLU A 173 0.75 12.40 -11.13
CA GLU A 173 0.29 13.29 -12.20
C GLU A 173 1.38 13.49 -13.27
N GLU A 174 2.64 13.75 -12.87
CA GLU A 174 3.78 13.84 -13.78
C GLU A 174 3.93 12.53 -14.60
N ALA A 175 3.81 11.39 -13.93
CA ALA A 175 3.92 10.07 -14.53
C ALA A 175 2.80 9.77 -15.54
N LEU A 176 1.55 10.11 -15.20
CA LEU A 176 0.41 9.94 -16.10
C LEU A 176 0.54 10.86 -17.32
N GLN A 177 1.01 12.09 -17.14
CA GLN A 177 1.27 13.01 -18.25
C GLN A 177 2.39 12.47 -19.16
N GLU A 178 3.48 11.95 -18.60
CA GLU A 178 4.55 11.31 -19.38
C GLU A 178 4.04 10.11 -20.19
N LEU A 179 3.20 9.26 -19.59
CA LEU A 179 2.61 8.11 -20.25
C LEU A 179 1.65 8.54 -21.38
N LYS A 180 0.87 9.59 -21.17
CA LYS A 180 -0.02 10.17 -22.19
C LYS A 180 0.78 10.71 -23.39
N GLU A 181 1.89 11.42 -23.16
CA GLU A 181 2.79 11.90 -24.21
C GLU A 181 3.44 10.75 -25.02
N LYS A 182 3.53 9.58 -24.42
CA LYS A 182 4.00 8.34 -25.05
C LYS A 182 2.89 7.53 -25.72
N GLU A 183 1.68 8.10 -25.83
CA GLU A 183 0.53 7.48 -26.48
C GLU A 183 0.20 6.09 -25.90
N VAL A 184 0.19 6.00 -24.57
CA VAL A 184 -0.17 4.77 -23.86
C VAL A 184 -1.67 4.55 -23.93
N GLU A 185 -2.09 3.38 -24.38
CA GLU A 185 -3.49 2.99 -24.60
C GLU A 185 -4.11 2.29 -23.39
N GLY A 186 -3.33 1.48 -22.65
CA GLY A 186 -3.72 0.79 -21.44
C GLY A 186 -2.75 1.02 -20.29
N LEU A 187 -3.21 0.91 -19.04
CA LEU A 187 -2.40 1.19 -17.84
C LEU A 187 -2.41 0.03 -16.85
N ILE A 188 -1.23 -0.41 -16.45
CA ILE A 188 -1.02 -1.30 -15.31
C ILE A 188 -0.58 -0.45 -14.11
N LEU A 189 -1.42 -0.37 -13.07
CA LEU A 189 -1.09 0.23 -11.78
C LEU A 189 -0.61 -0.87 -10.84
N ASP A 190 0.65 -0.84 -10.41
CA ASP A 190 1.22 -1.84 -9.51
C ASP A 190 1.31 -1.33 -8.08
N LEU A 191 0.50 -1.91 -7.20
CA LEU A 191 0.45 -1.65 -5.76
C LEU A 191 0.96 -2.84 -4.93
N ARG A 192 1.59 -3.83 -5.56
CA ARG A 192 2.16 -4.98 -4.85
C ARG A 192 3.21 -4.49 -3.84
N ASN A 193 3.15 -5.06 -2.64
CA ASN A 193 4.00 -4.69 -1.50
C ASN A 193 3.96 -3.19 -1.11
N ASN A 194 2.91 -2.47 -1.51
CA ASN A 194 2.67 -1.11 -1.02
C ASN A 194 1.75 -1.17 0.21
N SER A 195 2.32 -1.08 1.38
CA SER A 195 1.59 -1.12 2.66
C SER A 195 0.85 0.16 3.01
N GLY A 196 0.75 1.11 2.07
CA GLY A 196 0.05 2.36 2.24
C GLY A 196 0.97 3.54 2.56
N GLY A 197 0.59 4.30 3.56
CA GLY A 197 1.20 5.57 3.97
C GLY A 197 0.13 6.62 4.24
N LEU A 198 0.32 7.84 3.76
CA LEU A 198 -0.65 8.93 3.94
C LEU A 198 -1.97 8.63 3.21
N VAL A 199 -3.06 8.55 3.97
CA VAL A 199 -4.41 8.34 3.43
C VAL A 199 -4.81 9.44 2.45
N SER A 200 -4.48 10.71 2.77
CA SER A 200 -4.72 11.85 1.89
C SER A 200 -4.02 11.70 0.53
N SER A 201 -2.83 11.12 0.50
CA SER A 201 -2.09 10.85 -0.74
C SER A 201 -2.77 9.77 -1.58
N GLY A 202 -3.22 8.66 -0.96
CA GLY A 202 -3.98 7.61 -1.67
C GLY A 202 -5.30 8.13 -2.25
N ILE A 203 -6.02 8.98 -1.51
CA ILE A 203 -7.24 9.64 -1.97
C ILE A 203 -6.95 10.59 -3.14
N ALA A 204 -5.88 11.39 -3.06
CA ALA A 204 -5.51 12.31 -4.13
C ALA A 204 -5.11 11.58 -5.43
N VAL A 205 -4.45 10.42 -5.32
CA VAL A 205 -4.17 9.57 -6.50
C VAL A 205 -5.46 8.97 -7.06
N ALA A 206 -6.41 8.55 -6.21
CA ALA A 206 -7.71 8.10 -6.68
C ALA A 206 -8.47 9.22 -7.42
N ASP A 207 -8.36 10.46 -6.93
CA ASP A 207 -8.95 11.66 -7.55
C ASP A 207 -8.41 11.92 -8.97
N SER A 208 -7.15 11.58 -9.24
CA SER A 208 -6.54 11.69 -10.58
C SER A 208 -7.01 10.61 -11.57
N LEU A 209 -7.56 9.50 -11.08
CA LEU A 209 -7.95 8.34 -11.88
C LEU A 209 -9.47 8.13 -11.97
N LEU A 210 -10.23 8.92 -11.23
CA LEU A 210 -11.70 8.89 -11.18
C LEU A 210 -12.26 10.28 -11.49
N SER A 211 -13.47 10.34 -12.05
CA SER A 211 -14.17 11.60 -12.29
C SER A 211 -15.55 11.53 -11.65
N GLU A 212 -15.82 12.44 -10.70
CA GLU A 212 -17.10 12.56 -9.99
C GLU A 212 -17.60 11.23 -9.36
N LYS A 213 -16.68 10.39 -8.87
CA LYS A 213 -16.98 9.09 -8.30
C LYS A 213 -16.63 9.04 -6.81
N PRO A 214 -17.34 8.23 -6.02
CA PRO A 214 -16.98 8.02 -4.63
C PRO A 214 -15.62 7.31 -4.52
N VAL A 215 -14.74 7.84 -3.67
CA VAL A 215 -13.40 7.28 -3.40
C VAL A 215 -13.43 6.39 -2.17
N VAL A 216 -13.98 6.89 -1.08
CA VAL A 216 -14.01 6.17 0.19
C VAL A 216 -15.12 6.71 1.09
N GLU A 217 -15.72 5.82 1.87
CA GLU A 217 -16.59 6.22 2.99
C GLU A 217 -15.85 6.02 4.32
N THR A 218 -16.07 6.93 5.28
CA THR A 218 -15.54 6.80 6.64
C THR A 218 -16.67 6.59 7.65
N LYS A 219 -16.44 5.69 8.60
CA LYS A 219 -17.37 5.40 9.69
C LYS A 219 -16.66 5.53 11.03
N ASN A 220 -17.09 6.49 11.84
CA ASN A 220 -16.60 6.64 13.20
C ASN A 220 -17.38 5.77 14.19
N ARG A 221 -16.97 5.79 15.49
CA ARG A 221 -17.62 5.01 16.55
C ARG A 221 -19.12 5.37 16.78
N ASN A 222 -19.56 6.54 16.30
CA ASN A 222 -20.97 6.98 16.38
C ASN A 222 -21.77 6.53 15.14
N GLY A 223 -21.14 5.86 14.19
CA GLY A 223 -21.77 5.39 12.96
C GLY A 223 -21.91 6.46 11.88
N ILE A 224 -21.35 7.66 12.08
CA ILE A 224 -21.37 8.75 11.08
C ILE A 224 -20.48 8.34 9.93
N LYS A 225 -21.04 8.43 8.70
CA LYS A 225 -20.35 8.17 7.46
C LYS A 225 -20.16 9.49 6.72
N ASP A 226 -18.89 9.77 6.39
CA ASP A 226 -18.51 10.83 5.47
C ASP A 226 -18.02 10.16 4.18
N ALA A 227 -18.54 10.59 3.03
CA ALA A 227 -18.10 10.12 1.72
C ALA A 227 -17.15 11.16 1.10
N ILE A 228 -16.01 10.70 0.60
CA ILE A 228 -15.09 11.50 -0.20
C ILE A 228 -15.35 11.14 -1.66
N ILE A 229 -15.63 12.17 -2.48
CA ILE A 229 -15.93 12.05 -3.90
C ILE A 229 -14.80 12.74 -4.67
N SER A 230 -14.35 12.14 -5.76
CA SER A 230 -13.36 12.75 -6.65
C SER A 230 -13.89 14.04 -7.26
N GLN A 231 -13.01 15.04 -7.37
CA GLN A 231 -13.33 16.39 -7.81
C GLN A 231 -12.72 16.72 -9.19
N LYS A 232 -11.67 15.99 -9.56
CA LYS A 232 -10.94 16.20 -10.80
C LYS A 232 -11.53 15.42 -11.96
N GLU A 233 -11.22 15.85 -13.17
CA GLU A 233 -11.30 15.00 -14.34
C GLU A 233 -10.19 13.95 -14.30
N THR A 234 -10.43 12.76 -14.84
CA THR A 234 -9.42 11.72 -14.88
C THR A 234 -8.24 12.12 -15.77
N SER A 235 -7.04 11.85 -15.32
CA SER A 235 -5.80 12.09 -16.07
C SER A 235 -5.50 10.98 -17.08
N PHE A 236 -6.21 9.84 -17.01
CA PHE A 236 -6.07 8.71 -17.92
C PHE A 236 -7.43 8.00 -18.12
N ASP A 237 -7.89 7.87 -19.37
CA ASP A 237 -9.21 7.33 -19.70
C ASP A 237 -9.18 5.86 -20.21
N GLY A 238 -8.03 5.37 -20.68
CA GLY A 238 -7.89 4.02 -21.23
C GLY A 238 -8.17 2.91 -20.21
N PRO A 239 -8.28 1.64 -20.65
CA PRO A 239 -8.48 0.50 -19.77
C PRO A 239 -7.35 0.34 -18.75
N MET A 240 -7.69 -0.13 -17.54
CA MET A 240 -6.74 -0.27 -16.44
C MET A 240 -6.81 -1.63 -15.77
N VAL A 241 -5.64 -2.12 -15.37
CA VAL A 241 -5.45 -3.24 -14.43
C VAL A 241 -4.72 -2.71 -13.20
N THR A 242 -5.15 -3.11 -12.01
CA THR A 242 -4.43 -2.83 -10.76
C THR A 242 -3.91 -4.13 -10.16
N LEU A 243 -2.60 -4.24 -10.02
CA LEU A 243 -1.93 -5.40 -9.41
C LEU A 243 -1.85 -5.21 -7.88
N VAL A 244 -2.32 -6.20 -7.14
CA VAL A 244 -2.34 -6.20 -5.67
C VAL A 244 -1.89 -7.55 -5.12
N ASN A 245 -1.30 -7.56 -3.92
CA ASN A 245 -0.92 -8.77 -3.22
C ASN A 245 -1.12 -8.64 -1.70
N LYS A 246 -0.72 -9.64 -0.93
CA LYS A 246 -0.82 -9.66 0.55
C LYS A 246 -0.11 -8.48 1.23
N GLY A 247 0.90 -7.87 0.59
CA GLY A 247 1.62 -6.69 1.07
C GLY A 247 0.94 -5.35 0.72
N THR A 248 -0.15 -5.36 -0.04
CA THR A 248 -0.95 -4.18 -0.35
C THR A 248 -1.85 -3.86 0.84
N ALA A 249 -1.71 -2.67 1.46
CA ALA A 249 -2.43 -2.33 2.69
C ALA A 249 -2.84 -0.85 2.79
N SER A 250 -3.82 -0.54 3.66
CA SER A 250 -4.16 0.83 4.10
C SER A 250 -4.52 1.77 2.93
N ALA A 251 -3.78 2.87 2.71
CA ALA A 251 -4.02 3.83 1.61
C ALA A 251 -4.04 3.17 0.24
N SER A 252 -3.25 2.10 0.04
CA SER A 252 -3.27 1.30 -1.19
C SER A 252 -4.59 0.56 -1.38
N GLU A 253 -5.19 0.09 -0.28
CA GLU A 253 -6.49 -0.58 -0.32
C GLU A 253 -7.63 0.42 -0.56
N ILE A 254 -7.50 1.67 -0.08
CA ILE A 254 -8.43 2.75 -0.42
C ILE A 254 -8.42 3.01 -1.92
N LEU A 255 -7.22 3.18 -2.50
CA LEU A 255 -7.06 3.39 -3.95
C LEU A 255 -7.58 2.19 -4.74
N ALA A 256 -7.11 0.97 -4.43
CA ALA A 256 -7.54 -0.24 -5.12
C ALA A 256 -9.06 -0.46 -5.04
N GLY A 257 -9.64 -0.28 -3.84
CA GLY A 257 -11.08 -0.41 -3.61
C GLY A 257 -11.91 0.65 -4.34
N SER A 258 -11.42 1.88 -4.41
CA SER A 258 -12.09 2.94 -5.16
C SER A 258 -12.13 2.64 -6.66
N LEU A 259 -11.02 2.16 -7.21
CA LEU A 259 -10.93 1.80 -8.63
C LEU A 259 -11.78 0.58 -8.97
N GLN A 260 -11.74 -0.47 -8.15
CA GLN A 260 -12.54 -1.69 -8.33
C GLN A 260 -14.04 -1.41 -8.23
N ASP A 261 -14.48 -0.76 -7.16
CA ASP A 261 -15.90 -0.55 -6.88
C ASP A 261 -16.58 0.36 -7.90
N ASN A 262 -15.83 1.30 -8.49
CA ASN A 262 -16.30 2.16 -9.58
C ASN A 262 -16.16 1.52 -10.97
N GLY A 263 -15.62 0.30 -11.07
CA GLY A 263 -15.39 -0.38 -12.35
C GLY A 263 -14.33 0.31 -13.22
N ARG A 264 -13.46 1.13 -12.60
CA ARG A 264 -12.42 1.87 -13.32
C ARG A 264 -11.22 0.98 -13.66
N SER A 265 -10.93 0.00 -12.81
CA SER A 265 -9.83 -0.93 -12.99
C SER A 265 -10.24 -2.34 -12.59
N ILE A 266 -9.69 -3.33 -13.26
CA ILE A 266 -9.78 -4.74 -12.86
C ILE A 266 -8.66 -5.02 -11.88
N LEU A 267 -9.00 -5.46 -10.66
CA LEU A 267 -8.02 -5.92 -9.67
C LEU A 267 -7.53 -7.31 -10.04
N MET A 268 -6.21 -7.47 -10.17
CA MET A 268 -5.58 -8.76 -10.43
C MET A 268 -4.51 -9.06 -9.37
N GLY A 269 -4.41 -10.32 -8.97
CA GLY A 269 -3.39 -10.77 -8.03
C GLY A 269 -3.91 -11.58 -6.87
N GLU A 270 -3.49 -11.24 -5.65
CA GLU A 270 -3.86 -11.90 -4.41
C GLU A 270 -4.70 -10.99 -3.51
N ARG A 271 -5.36 -11.59 -2.53
CA ARG A 271 -6.07 -10.87 -1.47
C ARG A 271 -5.11 -9.92 -0.75
N THR A 272 -5.54 -8.68 -0.52
CA THR A 272 -4.75 -7.66 0.18
C THR A 272 -4.73 -7.87 1.70
N TYR A 273 -3.95 -7.07 2.42
CA TYR A 273 -3.68 -7.22 3.85
C TYR A 273 -4.93 -7.05 4.74
N GLY A 274 -5.77 -6.06 4.47
CA GLY A 274 -6.97 -5.79 5.26
C GLY A 274 -6.78 -4.80 6.42
N LYS A 275 -6.12 -3.65 6.17
CA LYS A 275 -6.00 -2.58 7.17
C LYS A 275 -7.01 -1.46 6.89
N GLY A 276 -8.23 -1.65 7.40
CA GLY A 276 -9.38 -0.75 7.21
C GLY A 276 -9.58 0.30 8.30
N LEU A 277 -8.54 0.67 9.07
CA LEU A 277 -8.63 1.59 10.19
C LEU A 277 -7.88 2.89 9.93
N ILE A 278 -8.49 4.00 10.38
CA ILE A 278 -7.90 5.35 10.31
C ILE A 278 -7.36 5.70 11.69
N GLN A 279 -6.08 6.07 11.74
CA GLN A 279 -5.41 6.50 12.95
C GLN A 279 -5.18 8.01 12.93
N SER A 280 -5.43 8.66 14.07
CA SER A 280 -5.03 10.05 14.33
C SER A 280 -3.76 10.05 15.15
N LEU A 281 -2.75 10.77 14.68
CA LEU A 281 -1.51 10.99 15.40
C LEU A 281 -1.64 12.27 16.25
N LYS A 282 -1.43 12.15 17.57
CA LYS A 282 -1.44 13.26 18.51
C LYS A 282 -0.11 13.36 19.23
N SER A 283 0.44 14.57 19.34
CA SER A 283 1.62 14.82 20.17
C SER A 283 1.25 14.74 21.64
N LEU A 284 2.12 14.11 22.44
CA LEU A 284 2.05 14.09 23.90
C LEU A 284 3.07 15.05 24.54
N GLY A 285 3.85 15.78 23.72
CA GLY A 285 5.00 16.58 24.17
C GLY A 285 6.29 15.76 24.19
N GLU A 286 7.43 16.42 24.46
CA GLU A 286 8.77 15.79 24.56
C GLU A 286 9.10 14.84 23.39
N ASP A 287 8.75 15.25 22.18
CA ASP A 287 8.92 14.46 20.93
C ASP A 287 8.26 13.08 20.95
N SER A 288 7.28 12.87 21.81
CA SER A 288 6.48 11.65 21.87
C SER A 288 5.06 11.87 21.33
N GLY A 289 4.36 10.79 21.03
CA GLY A 289 3.02 10.83 20.48
C GLY A 289 2.15 9.64 20.86
N ILE A 290 0.92 9.70 20.43
CA ILE A 290 -0.04 8.60 20.51
C ILE A 290 -0.74 8.46 19.15
N ALA A 291 -0.77 7.24 18.65
CA ALA A 291 -1.61 6.86 17.53
C ALA A 291 -2.93 6.34 18.09
N ILE A 292 -4.05 6.89 17.63
CA ILE A 292 -5.39 6.52 18.12
C ILE A 292 -6.26 6.17 16.91
N THR A 293 -6.88 5.00 16.92
CA THR A 293 -7.91 4.66 15.93
C THR A 293 -9.14 5.51 16.16
N VAL A 294 -9.54 6.26 15.13
CA VAL A 294 -10.64 7.23 15.19
C VAL A 294 -11.82 6.85 14.31
N ALA A 295 -11.58 6.10 13.24
CA ALA A 295 -12.60 5.65 12.30
C ALA A 295 -12.15 4.38 11.58
N SER A 296 -13.09 3.73 10.89
CA SER A 296 -12.83 2.77 9.84
C SER A 296 -13.19 3.38 8.49
N TYR A 297 -12.53 2.96 7.44
CA TYR A 297 -12.95 3.28 6.10
C TYR A 297 -13.63 2.07 5.44
N LEU A 298 -14.56 2.39 4.57
CA LEU A 298 -15.32 1.45 3.76
C LEU A 298 -15.04 1.76 2.30
N THR A 299 -15.08 0.74 1.46
CA THR A 299 -15.03 0.97 0.01
C THR A 299 -16.28 1.75 -0.45
N PRO A 300 -16.31 2.31 -1.66
CA PRO A 300 -17.48 3.00 -2.20
C PRO A 300 -18.78 2.19 -2.13
N LYS A 301 -18.72 0.87 -2.25
CA LYS A 301 -19.88 -0.03 -2.08
C LYS A 301 -20.21 -0.35 -0.62
N GLY A 302 -19.50 0.26 0.33
CA GLY A 302 -19.74 0.10 1.76
C GLY A 302 -19.12 -1.15 2.39
N ASN A 303 -18.20 -1.83 1.71
CA ASN A 303 -17.53 -3.01 2.23
C ASN A 303 -16.47 -2.62 3.27
N ASN A 304 -16.48 -3.31 4.40
CA ASN A 304 -15.43 -3.18 5.41
C ASN A 304 -14.31 -4.17 5.09
N ILE A 305 -13.11 -3.66 4.86
CA ILE A 305 -11.95 -4.48 4.53
C ILE A 305 -11.11 -4.87 5.75
N GLN A 306 -11.42 -4.34 6.94
CA GLN A 306 -10.64 -4.62 8.16
C GLN A 306 -10.60 -6.13 8.46
N GLY A 307 -9.38 -6.69 8.49
CA GLY A 307 -9.12 -8.12 8.70
C GLY A 307 -9.52 -9.04 7.54
N GLN A 308 -10.14 -8.49 6.48
CA GLN A 308 -10.60 -9.28 5.33
C GLN A 308 -9.81 -9.00 4.06
N GLY A 309 -9.29 -7.79 3.89
CA GLY A 309 -8.64 -7.34 2.67
C GLY A 309 -9.59 -7.22 1.48
N MET A 310 -9.03 -6.71 0.37
CA MET A 310 -9.69 -6.69 -0.93
C MET A 310 -9.53 -8.03 -1.62
N ILE A 311 -10.58 -8.48 -2.28
CA ILE A 311 -10.54 -9.70 -3.11
C ILE A 311 -10.35 -9.24 -4.56
N PRO A 312 -9.29 -9.70 -5.26
CA PRO A 312 -9.09 -9.35 -6.65
C PRO A 312 -10.19 -9.96 -7.54
N ASP A 313 -10.52 -9.25 -8.63
CA ASP A 313 -11.46 -9.75 -9.65
C ASP A 313 -10.89 -10.96 -10.40
N LYS A 314 -9.57 -11.00 -10.53
CA LYS A 314 -8.82 -12.12 -11.11
C LYS A 314 -7.68 -12.52 -10.19
N SER A 315 -7.76 -13.70 -9.62
CA SER A 315 -6.66 -14.27 -8.84
C SER A 315 -5.50 -14.69 -9.76
N LEU A 316 -4.29 -14.36 -9.35
CA LEU A 316 -3.05 -14.82 -9.97
C LEU A 316 -2.31 -15.71 -8.97
N ASP A 317 -2.24 -16.99 -9.27
CA ASP A 317 -1.46 -17.97 -8.50
C ASP A 317 -0.10 -18.18 -9.22
N LEU A 318 0.75 -17.17 -9.13
CA LEU A 318 2.04 -17.11 -9.79
C LEU A 318 3.10 -16.72 -8.77
N ALA A 319 4.30 -17.29 -8.89
CA ALA A 319 5.43 -16.84 -8.10
C ALA A 319 5.70 -15.35 -8.36
N ASP A 320 6.06 -14.62 -7.30
CA ASP A 320 6.48 -13.24 -7.42
C ASP A 320 7.73 -13.11 -8.30
N ALA A 321 7.85 -11.96 -8.95
CA ALA A 321 8.99 -11.65 -9.78
C ALA A 321 10.21 -11.32 -8.91
N SER A 322 11.41 -11.59 -9.41
CA SER A 322 12.65 -11.12 -8.79
C SER A 322 12.78 -9.59 -8.87
N GLU A 323 12.17 -9.00 -9.90
CA GLU A 323 12.09 -7.54 -10.09
C GLU A 323 10.70 -7.17 -10.61
N TYR A 324 9.96 -6.36 -9.84
CA TYR A 324 8.63 -5.88 -10.25
C TYR A 324 8.69 -4.99 -11.49
N GLY A 325 7.90 -5.35 -12.49
CA GLY A 325 7.94 -4.71 -13.80
C GLY A 325 9.13 -5.15 -14.67
N GLY A 326 9.92 -6.15 -14.23
CA GLY A 326 10.98 -6.77 -15.01
C GLY A 326 10.45 -7.68 -16.12
N SER A 327 11.34 -8.19 -16.94
CA SER A 327 10.99 -9.07 -18.07
C SER A 327 10.46 -10.45 -17.64
N ASP A 328 10.79 -10.89 -16.42
CA ASP A 328 10.34 -12.14 -15.80
C ASP A 328 9.07 -11.99 -14.97
N ASP A 329 8.53 -10.78 -14.86
CA ASP A 329 7.31 -10.49 -14.10
C ASP A 329 6.05 -11.04 -14.80
N LYS A 330 5.70 -12.27 -14.44
CA LYS A 330 4.55 -12.97 -15.00
C LYS A 330 3.21 -12.30 -14.67
N TRP A 331 3.12 -11.56 -13.57
CA TRP A 331 1.91 -10.83 -13.20
C TRP A 331 1.69 -9.67 -14.16
N VAL A 332 2.75 -8.90 -14.43
CA VAL A 332 2.72 -7.83 -15.42
C VAL A 332 2.38 -8.38 -16.79
N ARG A 333 3.01 -9.49 -17.21
CA ARG A 333 2.71 -10.11 -18.51
C ARG A 333 1.25 -10.57 -18.63
N ASN A 334 0.66 -11.11 -17.56
CA ASN A 334 -0.78 -11.45 -17.54
C ASN A 334 -1.68 -10.21 -17.61
N ALA A 335 -1.30 -9.12 -16.95
CA ALA A 335 -2.02 -7.86 -17.01
C ALA A 335 -1.93 -7.22 -18.41
N GLU A 336 -0.77 -7.27 -19.07
CA GLU A 336 -0.58 -6.84 -20.47
C GLU A 336 -1.53 -7.58 -21.40
N LEU A 337 -1.45 -8.92 -21.44
CA LEU A 337 -2.31 -9.76 -22.29
C LEU A 337 -3.81 -9.50 -22.05
N PHE A 338 -4.18 -9.22 -20.81
CA PHE A 338 -5.56 -8.87 -20.48
C PHE A 338 -5.96 -7.51 -21.07
N LEU A 339 -5.11 -6.49 -20.93
CA LEU A 339 -5.36 -5.15 -21.49
C LEU A 339 -5.42 -5.19 -23.01
N GLU A 340 -4.50 -5.89 -23.67
CA GLU A 340 -4.50 -6.11 -25.11
C GLU A 340 -5.85 -6.69 -25.57
N SER A 341 -6.34 -7.74 -24.87
CA SER A 341 -7.63 -8.35 -25.18
C SER A 341 -8.84 -7.40 -25.02
N LEU A 342 -8.72 -6.35 -24.21
CA LEU A 342 -9.75 -5.32 -24.05
C LEU A 342 -9.67 -4.31 -25.19
N LEU A 343 -8.47 -3.84 -25.53
CA LEU A 343 -8.22 -2.87 -26.59
C LEU A 343 -8.65 -3.43 -27.97
N GLU A 344 -8.29 -4.68 -28.28
CA GLU A 344 -8.74 -5.35 -29.50
C GLU A 344 -10.28 -5.42 -29.62
N LYS A 345 -10.99 -5.67 -28.52
CA LYS A 345 -12.47 -5.69 -28.52
C LYS A 345 -13.08 -4.32 -28.75
N GLU A 346 -12.48 -3.27 -28.22
CA GLU A 346 -12.91 -1.90 -28.43
C GLU A 346 -12.73 -1.51 -29.91
N GLU A 347 -11.60 -1.83 -30.52
CA GLU A 347 -11.34 -1.58 -31.96
C GLU A 347 -12.36 -2.28 -32.85
N VAL A 348 -12.63 -3.57 -32.61
CA VAL A 348 -13.65 -4.33 -33.35
C VAL A 348 -15.04 -3.73 -33.18
N SER A 349 -15.38 -3.27 -31.98
CA SER A 349 -16.67 -2.62 -31.71
C SER A 349 -16.84 -1.31 -32.46
N ILE A 350 -15.79 -0.49 -32.52
CA ILE A 350 -15.77 0.79 -33.25
C ILE A 350 -15.93 0.53 -34.76
N GLN A 351 -15.15 -0.37 -35.34
CA GLN A 351 -15.22 -0.74 -36.75
C GLN A 351 -16.62 -1.26 -37.14
N THR A 352 -17.23 -2.08 -36.27
CA THR A 352 -18.57 -2.62 -36.53
C THR A 352 -19.65 -1.53 -36.49
N SER A 353 -19.51 -0.55 -35.60
CA SER A 353 -20.44 0.59 -35.51
C SER A 353 -20.33 1.55 -36.70
N GLU A 354 -19.11 1.79 -37.18
CA GLU A 354 -18.89 2.63 -38.38
C GLU A 354 -19.47 2.00 -39.63
N LEU A 355 -19.26 0.69 -39.83
CA LEU A 355 -19.86 -0.05 -40.96
C LEU A 355 -21.38 -0.03 -40.92
N SER A 356 -22.00 -0.11 -39.75
CA SER A 356 -23.48 -0.03 -39.62
C SER A 356 -24.05 1.37 -39.89
N HIS A 357 -23.25 2.41 -39.70
CA HIS A 357 -23.65 3.80 -40.06
C HIS A 357 -23.48 4.11 -41.53
N GLU A 358 -22.56 3.51 -42.26
CA GLU A 358 -22.40 3.65 -43.70
C GLU A 358 -23.54 2.98 -44.48
N GLU A 359 -24.08 1.85 -44.01
CA GLU A 359 -25.20 1.14 -44.67
C GLU A 359 -26.56 1.83 -44.50
N THR A 360 -26.68 2.81 -43.59
CA THR A 360 -27.95 3.52 -43.33
C THR A 360 -28.09 4.89 -43.98
N GLN A 361 -27.16 5.33 -44.85
CA GLN A 361 -27.38 6.50 -45.68
C GLN A 361 -28.29 6.12 -46.91
N PRO A 362 -29.52 6.62 -47.00
CA PRO A 362 -30.32 6.37 -48.18
C PRO A 362 -29.69 7.14 -49.35
N ASP A 363 -29.48 6.42 -50.46
CA ASP A 363 -29.16 7.01 -51.77
C ASP A 363 -30.17 8.13 -52.08
N VAL A 364 -29.76 9.36 -51.88
CA VAL A 364 -30.47 10.51 -52.43
C VAL A 364 -30.00 10.63 -53.87
N ALA A 365 -30.55 9.78 -54.73
CA ALA A 365 -30.48 9.91 -56.18
C ALA A 365 -31.56 10.90 -56.65
N ASN A 366 -31.09 11.96 -57.26
CA ASN A 366 -31.73 12.97 -58.09
C ASN A 366 -33.20 12.75 -58.56
#